data_0d1c7195328769fe2d0db68c11eec6da
#
_entry.id   0d1c7195328769fe2d0db68c11eec6da
#
_cell.length_a   1.000
_cell.length_b   1.000
_cell.length_c   1.000
_cell.angle_alpha   90.00
_cell.angle_beta   90.00
_cell.angle_gamma   90.00
#
_symmetry.space_group_name_H-M   'P 1'
#
loop_
_entity.id
_entity.type
_entity.pdbx_description
1 polymer ?
#
loop_
_entity_poly.entity_id
_entity_poly.type
_entity_poly.pdbx_seq_one_letter_code
_entity_poly.pdbx_strand_id
1 'polypeptide(L)'
;VGALPAISYDTDLGLGFGLIASVARFAPKFVPYRWRLELLLSANAKRAPGRGIEVPFHDDYLNMDFPGLAGDRLRITARVGFRKFANTGYYGFGNGSIAEEPWVGIDPETDLAAYQAARRYHRYDRIFPLLQFSARIRLWDRSTAEQRKRVEAFVGLHGDYNIIRPYPGSLLEQDIAAAKADTPEGETLADLLQGTDPHARLTVNGGAVFDTRDHEYTPTRGNFTELSVRAAPGVQLGLRYVGVTLSSAWYKALVGDWLSIAFRGVADVIAGDAPFYELARFGALTPRDGPGGGWSLRGVPRQRYAGKIKLIQNLELRSLFWRFSIGKSRFAVGAVAFLDAARIWADWRRTELGGVGIDGGSFKVGTGGGLRVRWGETFLVRFDAAYSPTERTSGFYVDVGHVF
;
A
#
# COMPACT_ATOMS: atom_id res chain seq x y z
N VAL A 1 -22.36 -16.26 9.14
CA VAL A 1 -22.62 -14.90 8.66
C VAL A 1 -22.19 -13.96 9.77
N GLY A 2 -21.39 -12.96 9.45
CA GLY A 2 -20.99 -11.91 10.38
C GLY A 2 -20.97 -10.56 9.66
N ALA A 3 -21.29 -9.50 10.38
CA ALA A 3 -21.14 -8.14 9.91
C ALA A 3 -20.53 -7.31 11.05
N LEU A 4 -19.55 -6.50 10.72
CA LEU A 4 -18.85 -5.64 11.68
C LEU A 4 -18.70 -4.25 11.09
N PRO A 5 -18.88 -3.20 11.89
CA PRO A 5 -18.48 -1.86 11.50
C PRO A 5 -16.96 -1.83 11.32
N ALA A 6 -16.47 -1.16 10.29
CA ALA A 6 -15.07 -0.88 10.05
C ALA A 6 -14.79 0.58 10.38
N ILE A 7 -13.76 0.82 11.18
CA ILE A 7 -13.29 2.17 11.52
C ILE A 7 -11.79 2.19 11.26
N SER A 8 -11.32 3.21 10.57
CA SER A 8 -9.92 3.47 10.32
C SER A 8 -9.60 4.95 10.46
N TYR A 9 -8.34 5.29 10.62
CA TYR A 9 -7.88 6.66 10.57
C TYR A 9 -6.51 6.70 9.89
N ASP A 10 -6.37 7.69 9.02
CA ASP A 10 -5.10 7.99 8.34
C ASP A 10 -5.00 9.51 8.19
N THR A 11 -3.84 10.07 8.48
CA THR A 11 -3.63 11.53 8.41
C THR A 11 -3.88 12.07 7.00
N ASP A 12 -3.59 11.27 5.98
CA ASP A 12 -3.78 11.65 4.58
C ASP A 12 -5.25 11.52 4.14
N LEU A 13 -5.97 10.49 4.64
CA LEU A 13 -7.33 10.15 4.21
C LEU A 13 -8.43 10.58 5.19
N GLY A 14 -8.09 10.87 6.44
CA GLY A 14 -9.04 11.22 7.49
C GLY A 14 -9.68 10.01 8.18
N LEU A 15 -10.85 10.20 8.79
CA LEU A 15 -11.61 9.17 9.48
C LEU A 15 -12.32 8.27 8.48
N GLY A 16 -12.01 6.98 8.52
CA GLY A 16 -12.68 5.96 7.72
C GLY A 16 -13.78 5.25 8.51
N PHE A 17 -14.87 5.00 7.84
CA PHE A 17 -15.98 4.21 8.35
C PHE A 17 -16.55 3.32 7.24
N GLY A 18 -17.08 2.18 7.64
CA GLY A 18 -17.59 1.24 6.68
C GLY A 18 -18.29 0.05 7.35
N LEU A 19 -18.65 -0.91 6.52
CA LEU A 19 -19.23 -2.18 6.90
C LEU A 19 -18.48 -3.31 6.23
N ILE A 20 -18.00 -4.26 7.01
CA ILE A 20 -17.51 -5.54 6.50
C ILE A 20 -18.59 -6.59 6.80
N ALA A 21 -19.14 -7.21 5.78
CA ALA A 21 -20.03 -8.34 5.89
C ALA A 21 -19.37 -9.59 5.32
N SER A 22 -19.47 -10.71 6.02
CA SER A 22 -18.82 -11.95 5.60
C SER A 22 -19.74 -13.15 5.80
N VAL A 23 -19.77 -14.00 4.76
CA VAL A 23 -20.41 -15.32 4.81
C VAL A 23 -19.34 -16.36 4.53
N ALA A 24 -19.14 -17.29 5.45
CA ALA A 24 -18.20 -18.38 5.27
C ALA A 24 -18.86 -19.73 5.52
N ARG A 25 -18.47 -20.74 4.75
CA ARG A 25 -18.83 -22.13 4.99
C ARG A 25 -17.66 -22.85 5.62
N PHE A 26 -17.84 -23.26 6.87
CA PHE A 26 -16.90 -24.13 7.56
C PHE A 26 -17.21 -25.59 7.24
N ALA A 27 -16.21 -26.43 7.10
CA ALA A 27 -16.36 -27.86 6.93
C ALA A 27 -15.19 -28.58 7.59
N PRO A 28 -15.37 -29.78 8.17
CA PRO A 28 -14.26 -30.60 8.67
C PRO A 28 -13.22 -30.79 7.57
N LYS A 29 -11.96 -30.74 7.87
CA LYS A 29 -10.80 -30.83 6.95
C LYS A 29 -10.47 -29.55 6.16
N PHE A 30 -11.21 -28.45 6.29
CA PHE A 30 -10.90 -27.15 5.64
C PHE A 30 -10.52 -26.13 6.69
N VAL A 31 -9.29 -25.61 6.63
CA VAL A 31 -8.78 -24.56 7.53
C VAL A 31 -8.32 -23.38 6.68
N PRO A 32 -8.84 -22.18 6.93
CA PRO A 32 -9.78 -21.76 7.99
C PRO A 32 -11.27 -22.03 7.66
N TYR A 33 -11.64 -22.19 6.40
CA TYR A 33 -13.01 -22.44 5.90
C TYR A 33 -12.93 -23.09 4.50
N ARG A 34 -14.07 -23.62 4.03
CA ARG A 34 -14.19 -24.18 2.67
C ARG A 34 -14.27 -23.07 1.62
N TRP A 35 -15.05 -22.00 1.90
CA TRP A 35 -15.12 -20.80 1.09
C TRP A 35 -15.63 -19.63 1.93
N ARG A 36 -15.30 -18.40 1.50
CA ARG A 36 -15.78 -17.16 2.09
C ARG A 36 -16.14 -16.15 1.01
N LEU A 37 -17.27 -15.48 1.19
CA LEU A 37 -17.62 -14.25 0.51
C LEU A 37 -17.50 -13.11 1.50
N GLU A 38 -16.91 -12.02 1.10
CA GLU A 38 -16.72 -10.84 1.94
C GLU A 38 -17.06 -9.59 1.13
N LEU A 39 -17.98 -8.79 1.66
CA LEU A 39 -18.33 -7.47 1.15
C LEU A 39 -17.72 -6.43 2.07
N LEU A 40 -16.98 -5.49 1.50
CA LEU A 40 -16.56 -4.25 2.14
C LEU A 40 -17.25 -3.09 1.44
N LEU A 41 -17.87 -2.22 2.22
CA LEU A 41 -18.29 -0.88 1.81
C LEU A 41 -17.61 0.08 2.75
N SER A 42 -16.72 0.95 2.23
CA SER A 42 -15.96 1.86 3.08
C SER A 42 -15.69 3.20 2.42
N ALA A 43 -15.77 4.25 3.23
CA ALA A 43 -15.45 5.60 2.83
C ALA A 43 -14.70 6.33 3.94
N ASN A 44 -13.77 7.21 3.56
CA ASN A 44 -13.10 8.08 4.51
C ASN A 44 -13.65 9.49 4.38
N ALA A 45 -13.82 10.18 5.50
CA ALA A 45 -14.20 11.58 5.56
C ALA A 45 -13.08 12.40 6.19
N LYS A 46 -12.76 13.52 5.56
CA LYS A 46 -11.76 14.48 6.03
C LYS A 46 -12.34 15.88 5.97
N ARG A 47 -12.12 16.66 7.03
CA ARG A 47 -12.47 18.07 7.01
C ARG A 47 -11.46 18.82 6.16
N ALA A 48 -11.95 19.51 5.15
CA ALA A 48 -11.15 20.39 4.32
C ALA A 48 -11.45 21.86 4.69
N PRO A 49 -10.42 22.68 4.97
CA PRO A 49 -10.64 24.10 5.29
C PRO A 49 -11.48 24.77 4.20
N GLY A 50 -12.57 25.45 4.60
CA GLY A 50 -13.47 26.18 3.72
C GLY A 50 -14.36 25.36 2.78
N ARG A 51 -14.28 24.00 2.80
CA ARG A 51 -15.09 23.12 1.95
C ARG A 51 -16.00 22.18 2.73
N GLY A 52 -15.91 22.19 4.06
CA GLY A 52 -16.66 21.25 4.89
C GLY A 52 -16.04 19.85 4.92
N ILE A 53 -16.87 18.82 4.76
CA ILE A 53 -16.44 17.43 4.77
C ILE A 53 -16.26 16.95 3.33
N GLU A 54 -15.07 16.48 3.01
CA GLU A 54 -14.76 15.78 1.75
C GLU A 54 -14.70 14.27 1.98
N VAL A 55 -15.01 13.49 0.95
CA VAL A 55 -14.87 12.02 0.93
C VAL A 55 -13.72 11.68 -0.02
N PRO A 56 -12.47 11.68 0.48
CA PRO A 56 -11.30 11.50 -0.36
C PRO A 56 -11.08 10.06 -0.80
N PHE A 57 -11.69 9.09 -0.12
CA PHE A 57 -11.43 7.69 -0.37
C PHE A 57 -12.70 6.87 -0.30
N HIS A 58 -12.86 5.96 -1.28
CA HIS A 58 -13.78 4.84 -1.28
C HIS A 58 -13.04 3.57 -1.64
N ASP A 59 -13.33 2.48 -0.95
CA ASP A 59 -12.90 1.13 -1.31
C ASP A 59 -14.07 0.17 -1.08
N ASP A 60 -14.79 -0.11 -2.13
CA ASP A 60 -15.94 -1.00 -2.11
C ASP A 60 -15.58 -2.27 -2.88
N TYR A 61 -15.74 -3.44 -2.27
CA TYR A 61 -15.44 -4.69 -2.96
C TYR A 61 -16.28 -5.86 -2.51
N LEU A 62 -16.45 -6.82 -3.42
CA LEU A 62 -16.83 -8.19 -3.15
C LEU A 62 -15.62 -9.08 -3.38
N ASN A 63 -15.18 -9.78 -2.34
CA ASN A 63 -14.08 -10.73 -2.36
C ASN A 63 -14.59 -12.15 -2.17
N MET A 64 -14.11 -13.06 -3.00
CA MET A 64 -14.40 -14.50 -2.94
C MET A 64 -13.10 -15.24 -2.67
N ASP A 65 -13.10 -16.17 -1.72
CA ASP A 65 -11.92 -16.92 -1.31
C ASP A 65 -12.25 -18.40 -1.12
N PHE A 66 -11.51 -19.24 -1.82
CA PHE A 66 -11.65 -20.70 -1.84
C PHE A 66 -10.28 -21.34 -1.48
N PRO A 67 -9.91 -21.43 -0.19
CA PRO A 67 -8.58 -21.85 0.23
C PRO A 67 -8.31 -23.36 0.14
N GLY A 68 -9.33 -24.19 0.03
CA GLY A 68 -9.22 -25.64 0.21
C GLY A 68 -9.47 -26.48 -1.04
N LEU A 69 -9.18 -25.98 -2.23
CA LEU A 69 -9.37 -26.73 -3.46
C LEU A 69 -8.24 -27.77 -3.67
N ALA A 70 -8.52 -28.81 -4.46
CA ALA A 70 -7.56 -29.87 -4.81
C ALA A 70 -6.84 -30.48 -3.59
N GLY A 71 -7.59 -30.81 -2.52
CA GLY A 71 -7.03 -31.40 -1.30
C GLY A 71 -6.12 -30.44 -0.53
N ASP A 72 -6.55 -29.20 -0.34
CA ASP A 72 -5.84 -28.10 0.33
C ASP A 72 -4.58 -27.60 -0.39
N ARG A 73 -4.38 -27.98 -1.64
CA ARG A 73 -3.20 -27.54 -2.41
C ARG A 73 -3.44 -26.26 -3.20
N LEU A 74 -4.69 -25.95 -3.54
CA LEU A 74 -5.03 -24.82 -4.40
C LEU A 74 -5.95 -23.84 -3.66
N ARG A 75 -5.56 -22.57 -3.63
CA ARG A 75 -6.40 -21.45 -3.18
C ARG A 75 -6.71 -20.55 -4.36
N ILE A 76 -7.97 -20.25 -4.57
CA ILE A 76 -8.42 -19.29 -5.58
C ILE A 76 -9.07 -18.11 -4.85
N THR A 77 -8.68 -16.89 -5.25
CA THR A 77 -9.34 -15.66 -4.83
C THR A 77 -9.80 -14.87 -6.04
N ALA A 78 -10.96 -14.25 -5.95
CA ALA A 78 -11.47 -13.32 -6.94
C ALA A 78 -12.03 -12.08 -6.22
N ARG A 79 -11.79 -10.90 -6.77
CA ARG A 79 -12.31 -9.63 -6.26
C ARG A 79 -12.85 -8.79 -7.38
N VAL A 80 -14.04 -8.27 -7.17
CA VAL A 80 -14.62 -7.17 -7.96
C VAL A 80 -14.73 -5.98 -7.02
N GLY A 81 -14.33 -4.81 -7.47
CA GLY A 81 -14.36 -3.63 -6.62
C GLY A 81 -14.43 -2.32 -7.39
N PHE A 82 -14.67 -1.29 -6.62
CA PHE A 82 -14.64 0.10 -7.05
C PHE A 82 -13.80 0.90 -6.07
N ARG A 83 -12.84 1.65 -6.59
CA ARG A 83 -12.01 2.54 -5.78
C ARG A 83 -12.05 3.96 -6.30
N LYS A 84 -12.14 4.88 -5.37
CA LYS A 84 -11.95 6.30 -5.60
C LYS A 84 -10.92 6.83 -4.62
N PHE A 85 -9.87 7.41 -5.15
CA PHE A 85 -8.90 8.18 -4.42
C PHE A 85 -9.02 9.63 -4.89
N ALA A 86 -9.72 10.46 -4.13
CA ALA A 86 -9.68 11.91 -4.31
C ALA A 86 -8.52 12.47 -3.48
N ASN A 87 -7.91 13.52 -3.97
CA ASN A 87 -6.74 14.13 -3.34
C ASN A 87 -5.54 13.16 -3.18
N THR A 88 -5.34 12.26 -4.14
CA THR A 88 -4.15 11.40 -4.21
C THR A 88 -2.89 12.25 -4.35
N GLY A 89 -1.81 11.86 -3.66
CA GLY A 89 -0.54 12.60 -3.73
C GLY A 89 0.18 12.43 -5.07
N TYR A 90 0.65 13.53 -5.63
CA TYR A 90 1.61 13.57 -6.73
C TYR A 90 2.66 14.65 -6.43
N TYR A 91 3.92 14.26 -6.38
CA TYR A 91 5.03 15.12 -5.98
C TYR A 91 6.20 15.06 -7.01
N GLY A 92 5.90 14.66 -8.26
CA GLY A 92 6.92 14.36 -9.24
C GLY A 92 7.59 13.01 -9.01
N PHE A 93 8.80 12.83 -9.49
CA PHE A 93 9.50 11.56 -9.53
C PHE A 93 10.82 11.57 -8.77
N GLY A 94 11.20 10.39 -8.27
CA GLY A 94 12.48 10.15 -7.64
C GLY A 94 12.61 10.65 -6.20
N ASN A 95 13.75 10.37 -5.62
CA ASN A 95 14.07 10.68 -4.22
C ASN A 95 14.35 12.16 -4.00
N GLY A 96 14.73 12.89 -5.05
CA GLY A 96 15.02 14.32 -5.05
C GLY A 96 13.79 15.22 -5.25
N SER A 97 12.60 14.66 -5.51
CA SER A 97 11.37 15.45 -5.67
C SER A 97 11.08 16.30 -4.43
N ILE A 98 10.63 17.54 -4.62
CA ILE A 98 10.37 18.51 -3.56
C ILE A 98 8.87 18.53 -3.25
N ALA A 99 8.50 18.53 -1.98
CA ALA A 99 7.13 18.79 -1.55
C ALA A 99 7.00 20.28 -1.29
N GLU A 100 6.58 21.03 -2.29
CA GLU A 100 6.30 22.45 -2.16
C GLU A 100 5.05 22.68 -1.31
N GLU A 101 5.03 23.78 -0.58
CA GLU A 101 3.91 24.21 0.25
C GLU A 101 3.39 25.59 -0.20
N PRO A 102 2.82 25.69 -1.43
CA PRO A 102 2.42 26.98 -2.00
C PRO A 102 1.29 27.67 -1.22
N TRP A 103 0.67 27.00 -0.26
CA TRP A 103 -0.32 27.57 0.65
C TRP A 103 0.30 28.36 1.81
N VAL A 104 1.61 28.23 2.06
CA VAL A 104 2.31 28.98 3.11
C VAL A 104 2.31 30.47 2.72
N GLY A 105 1.82 31.32 3.59
CA GLY A 105 1.69 32.75 3.36
C GLY A 105 0.35 33.20 2.73
N ILE A 106 -0.53 32.26 2.36
CA ILE A 106 -1.90 32.58 1.94
C ILE A 106 -2.82 32.48 3.16
N ASP A 107 -3.42 33.59 3.54
CA ASP A 107 -4.39 33.64 4.64
C ASP A 107 -5.75 33.08 4.17
N PRO A 108 -6.24 31.97 4.73
CA PRO A 108 -7.52 31.39 4.34
C PRO A 108 -8.74 32.25 4.71
N GLU A 109 -8.59 33.26 5.61
CA GLU A 109 -9.68 34.16 5.98
C GLU A 109 -9.85 35.24 4.93
N THR A 110 -8.77 35.66 4.27
CA THR A 110 -8.80 36.75 3.27
C THR A 110 -8.88 36.23 1.84
N ASP A 111 -8.24 35.08 1.52
CA ASP A 111 -8.29 34.46 0.18
C ASP A 111 -8.44 32.96 0.27
N LEU A 112 -9.63 32.50 0.64
CA LEU A 112 -9.97 31.10 0.75
C LEU A 112 -9.81 30.35 -0.58
N ALA A 113 -10.11 30.97 -1.71
CA ALA A 113 -10.04 30.33 -3.03
C ALA A 113 -8.59 30.01 -3.42
N ALA A 114 -7.68 30.98 -3.27
CA ALA A 114 -6.25 30.76 -3.52
C ALA A 114 -5.65 29.72 -2.56
N TYR A 115 -6.00 29.81 -1.25
CA TYR A 115 -5.57 28.82 -0.27
C TYR A 115 -6.00 27.41 -0.64
N GLN A 116 -7.26 27.23 -1.04
CA GLN A 116 -7.78 25.91 -1.44
C GLN A 116 -7.13 25.38 -2.71
N ALA A 117 -6.86 26.24 -3.69
CA ALA A 117 -6.14 25.86 -4.91
C ALA A 117 -4.71 25.43 -4.58
N ALA A 118 -4.00 26.21 -3.76
CA ALA A 118 -2.65 25.91 -3.31
C ALA A 118 -2.58 24.58 -2.53
N ARG A 119 -3.56 24.27 -1.68
CA ARG A 119 -3.65 22.98 -0.95
C ARG A 119 -3.86 21.78 -1.88
N ARG A 120 -4.26 21.97 -3.13
CA ARG A 120 -4.41 20.94 -4.15
C ARG A 120 -3.20 20.81 -5.07
N TYR A 121 -2.15 21.60 -4.89
CA TYR A 121 -0.99 21.63 -5.76
C TYR A 121 -0.39 20.23 -5.99
N HIS A 122 -0.22 19.44 -4.94
CA HIS A 122 0.27 18.06 -5.00
C HIS A 122 -0.85 17.01 -5.03
N ARG A 123 -2.03 17.32 -5.59
CA ARG A 123 -3.18 16.43 -5.53
C ARG A 123 -3.81 16.19 -6.89
N TYR A 124 -4.38 15.00 -7.06
CA TYR A 124 -5.21 14.63 -8.20
C TYR A 124 -6.26 13.58 -7.75
N ASP A 125 -7.29 13.38 -8.58
CA ASP A 125 -8.28 12.33 -8.36
C ASP A 125 -8.01 11.14 -9.25
N ARG A 126 -8.16 9.94 -8.70
CA ARG A 126 -8.13 8.68 -9.44
C ARG A 126 -9.34 7.84 -9.08
N ILE A 127 -10.09 7.41 -10.11
CA ILE A 127 -11.26 6.56 -9.98
C ILE A 127 -11.01 5.32 -10.82
N PHE A 128 -11.23 4.13 -10.24
CA PHE A 128 -10.98 2.89 -10.96
C PHE A 128 -11.83 1.72 -10.44
N PRO A 129 -12.80 1.24 -11.24
CA PRO A 129 -13.33 -0.11 -11.09
C PRO A 129 -12.22 -1.13 -11.36
N LEU A 130 -12.26 -2.24 -10.65
CA LEU A 130 -11.22 -3.27 -10.74
C LEU A 130 -11.79 -4.68 -10.65
N LEU A 131 -11.08 -5.60 -11.32
CA LEU A 131 -11.26 -7.03 -11.24
C LEU A 131 -9.90 -7.67 -10.94
N GLN A 132 -9.85 -8.52 -9.93
CA GLN A 132 -8.65 -9.27 -9.57
C GLN A 132 -8.98 -10.75 -9.47
N PHE A 133 -8.09 -11.56 -9.97
CA PHE A 133 -8.13 -13.02 -9.82
C PHE A 133 -6.75 -13.49 -9.41
N SER A 134 -6.65 -14.44 -8.48
CA SER A 134 -5.40 -15.12 -8.21
C SER A 134 -5.62 -16.61 -7.87
N ALA A 135 -4.69 -17.44 -8.29
CA ALA A 135 -4.58 -18.83 -7.93
C ALA A 135 -3.22 -19.07 -7.28
N ARG A 136 -3.22 -19.68 -6.08
CA ARG A 136 -2.01 -20.07 -5.36
C ARG A 136 -1.98 -21.57 -5.20
N ILE A 137 -0.88 -22.19 -5.58
CA ILE A 137 -0.67 -23.62 -5.45
C ILE A 137 0.46 -23.89 -4.46
N ARG A 138 0.22 -24.80 -3.54
CA ARG A 138 1.22 -25.29 -2.59
C ARG A 138 2.07 -26.35 -3.26
N LEU A 139 3.33 -26.00 -3.54
CA LEU A 139 4.29 -26.88 -4.21
C LEU A 139 4.93 -27.86 -3.22
N TRP A 140 5.22 -27.38 -2.03
CA TRP A 140 5.86 -28.13 -0.98
C TRP A 140 5.38 -27.66 0.39
N ASP A 141 5.14 -28.61 1.31
CA ASP A 141 4.67 -28.33 2.66
C ASP A 141 5.20 -29.37 3.65
N ARG A 142 5.95 -28.88 4.62
CA ARG A 142 6.40 -29.62 5.82
C ARG A 142 6.01 -28.86 7.08
N SER A 143 4.89 -28.14 7.06
CA SER A 143 4.40 -27.41 8.21
C SER A 143 4.03 -28.35 9.36
N THR A 144 4.29 -27.90 10.57
CA THR A 144 3.83 -28.52 11.82
C THR A 144 2.75 -27.65 12.45
N ALA A 145 2.19 -28.07 13.58
CA ALA A 145 1.24 -27.27 14.34
C ALA A 145 1.85 -25.95 14.86
N GLU A 146 3.17 -25.94 15.07
CA GLU A 146 3.89 -24.81 15.68
C GLU A 146 4.55 -23.88 14.64
N GLN A 147 4.87 -24.40 13.45
CA GLN A 147 5.61 -23.66 12.43
C GLN A 147 5.16 -24.03 11.04
N ARG A 148 4.89 -23.03 10.21
CA ARG A 148 4.77 -23.22 8.77
C ARG A 148 6.12 -23.50 8.16
N LYS A 149 6.14 -24.32 7.12
CA LYS A 149 7.33 -24.56 6.32
C LYS A 149 6.88 -24.98 4.93
N ARG A 150 6.60 -24.00 4.10
CA ARG A 150 5.97 -24.23 2.81
C ARG A 150 6.50 -23.31 1.70
N VAL A 151 6.43 -23.84 0.49
CA VAL A 151 6.65 -23.09 -0.76
C VAL A 151 5.36 -23.10 -1.55
N GLU A 152 4.93 -21.94 -1.97
CA GLU A 152 3.75 -21.73 -2.80
C GLU A 152 4.14 -20.99 -4.08
N ALA A 153 3.55 -21.35 -5.21
CA ALA A 153 3.56 -20.52 -6.41
C ALA A 153 2.20 -19.85 -6.58
N PHE A 154 2.17 -18.72 -7.24
CA PHE A 154 0.92 -18.04 -7.57
C PHE A 154 0.95 -17.47 -8.97
N VAL A 155 -0.25 -17.31 -9.54
CA VAL A 155 -0.53 -16.58 -10.76
C VAL A 155 -1.78 -15.74 -10.53
N GLY A 156 -1.85 -14.56 -11.14
CA GLY A 156 -3.00 -13.68 -11.02
C GLY A 156 -3.20 -12.80 -12.23
N LEU A 157 -4.41 -12.29 -12.34
CA LEU A 157 -4.82 -11.28 -13.31
C LEU A 157 -5.39 -10.09 -12.55
N HIS A 158 -5.03 -8.90 -12.97
CA HIS A 158 -5.57 -7.65 -12.43
C HIS A 158 -5.94 -6.74 -13.59
N GLY A 159 -7.22 -6.49 -13.75
CA GLY A 159 -7.79 -5.53 -14.69
C GLY A 159 -8.37 -4.34 -13.95
N ASP A 160 -8.13 -3.14 -14.44
CA ASP A 160 -8.77 -1.92 -13.97
C ASP A 160 -8.99 -0.93 -15.13
N TYR A 161 -9.95 -0.02 -14.94
CA TYR A 161 -10.17 1.10 -15.84
C TYR A 161 -9.93 2.40 -15.07
N ASN A 162 -8.91 3.16 -15.45
CA ASN A 162 -8.42 4.31 -14.71
C ASN A 162 -8.91 5.61 -15.30
N ILE A 163 -9.46 6.47 -14.45
CA ILE A 163 -9.85 7.85 -14.78
C ILE A 163 -9.01 8.76 -13.89
N ILE A 164 -8.10 9.51 -14.49
CA ILE A 164 -7.21 10.46 -13.83
C ILE A 164 -7.79 11.87 -14.02
N ARG A 165 -7.86 12.65 -12.95
CA ARG A 165 -8.37 14.02 -12.98
C ARG A 165 -7.40 14.92 -12.22
N PRO A 166 -6.49 15.64 -12.91
CA PRO A 166 -5.68 16.67 -12.30
C PRO A 166 -6.56 17.81 -11.79
N TYR A 167 -6.15 18.47 -10.73
CA TYR A 167 -6.80 19.72 -10.32
C TYR A 167 -6.20 20.90 -11.11
N PRO A 168 -6.98 21.95 -11.40
CA PRO A 168 -6.47 23.16 -12.03
C PRO A 168 -5.33 23.77 -11.21
N GLY A 169 -4.21 24.08 -11.87
CA GLY A 169 -2.99 24.61 -11.25
C GLY A 169 -2.17 23.61 -10.44
N SER A 170 -2.54 22.32 -10.43
CA SER A 170 -1.75 21.29 -9.73
C SER A 170 -0.44 20.97 -10.46
N LEU A 171 0.55 20.47 -9.71
CA LEU A 171 1.82 20.01 -10.27
C LEU A 171 1.59 18.96 -11.38
N LEU A 172 0.64 18.02 -11.19
CA LEU A 172 0.32 17.03 -12.21
C LEU A 172 -0.17 17.67 -13.51
N GLU A 173 -1.01 18.69 -13.45
CA GLU A 173 -1.47 19.42 -14.64
C GLU A 173 -0.31 20.13 -15.34
N GLN A 174 0.57 20.77 -14.57
CA GLN A 174 1.76 21.44 -15.09
C GLN A 174 2.73 20.45 -15.77
N ASP A 175 3.00 19.31 -15.13
CA ASP A 175 3.88 18.28 -15.67
C ASP A 175 3.29 17.62 -16.93
N ILE A 176 1.95 17.42 -17.00
CA ILE A 176 1.27 16.97 -18.22
C ILE A 176 1.44 17.98 -19.37
N ALA A 177 1.40 19.26 -19.07
CA ALA A 177 1.64 20.29 -20.08
C ALA A 177 3.13 20.35 -20.50
N ALA A 178 4.04 20.27 -19.54
CA ALA A 178 5.48 20.27 -19.79
C ALA A 178 5.94 19.02 -20.58
N ALA A 179 5.32 17.86 -20.34
CA ALA A 179 5.60 16.62 -21.07
C ALA A 179 5.32 16.69 -22.60
N LYS A 180 4.58 17.72 -23.03
CA LYS A 180 4.28 17.97 -24.47
C LYS A 180 5.28 18.92 -25.12
N ALA A 181 6.18 19.52 -24.34
CA ALA A 181 7.19 20.44 -24.85
C ALA A 181 8.37 19.68 -25.46
N ASP A 182 8.90 20.20 -26.56
CA ASP A 182 10.11 19.68 -27.22
C ASP A 182 11.36 20.18 -26.48
N THR A 183 11.54 19.65 -25.26
CA THR A 183 12.66 19.96 -24.37
C THR A 183 13.15 18.68 -23.69
N PRO A 184 14.43 18.60 -23.24
CA PRO A 184 14.94 17.43 -22.50
C PRO A 184 14.12 17.11 -21.23
N GLU A 185 13.57 18.13 -20.59
CA GLU A 185 12.65 17.98 -19.46
C GLU A 185 11.32 17.35 -19.90
N GLY A 186 10.72 17.89 -20.99
CA GLY A 186 9.48 17.37 -21.57
C GLY A 186 9.60 15.91 -21.99
N GLU A 187 10.71 15.51 -22.65
CA GLU A 187 10.97 14.11 -22.98
C GLU A 187 11.05 13.22 -21.73
N THR A 188 11.73 13.69 -20.67
CA THR A 188 11.86 12.93 -19.42
C THR A 188 10.51 12.78 -18.74
N LEU A 189 9.72 13.83 -18.69
CA LEU A 189 8.35 13.79 -18.14
C LEU A 189 7.44 12.90 -18.99
N ALA A 190 7.52 12.96 -20.33
CA ALA A 190 6.75 12.11 -21.21
C ALA A 190 7.01 10.62 -20.98
N ASP A 191 8.24 10.22 -20.67
CA ASP A 191 8.60 8.83 -20.37
C ASP A 191 8.14 8.36 -18.97
N LEU A 192 8.09 9.25 -17.99
CA LEU A 192 7.71 8.90 -16.61
C LEU A 192 6.23 9.11 -16.32
N LEU A 193 5.59 10.06 -17.02
CA LEU A 193 4.21 10.48 -16.78
C LEU A 193 3.22 9.79 -17.74
N GLN A 194 3.33 8.47 -17.85
CA GLN A 194 2.44 7.67 -18.70
C GLN A 194 1.07 7.45 -18.04
N GLY A 195 0.01 7.24 -18.83
CA GLY A 195 -1.32 6.85 -18.35
C GLY A 195 -2.10 7.97 -17.67
N THR A 196 -1.97 9.20 -18.15
CA THR A 196 -2.73 10.36 -17.66
C THR A 196 -4.14 10.44 -18.25
N ASP A 197 -4.35 9.93 -19.47
CA ASP A 197 -5.67 9.82 -20.10
C ASP A 197 -6.45 8.63 -19.53
N PRO A 198 -7.81 8.62 -19.63
CA PRO A 198 -8.61 7.47 -19.24
C PRO A 198 -8.22 6.21 -20.02
N HIS A 199 -7.92 5.11 -19.30
CA HIS A 199 -7.43 3.88 -19.94
C HIS A 199 -7.76 2.62 -19.14
N ALA A 200 -7.89 1.52 -19.88
CA ALA A 200 -7.91 0.18 -19.32
C ALA A 200 -6.48 -0.34 -19.15
N ARG A 201 -6.23 -1.01 -18.03
CA ARG A 201 -4.98 -1.70 -17.76
C ARG A 201 -5.26 -3.16 -17.41
N LEU A 202 -4.47 -4.06 -17.98
CA LEU A 202 -4.43 -5.47 -17.61
C LEU A 202 -3.01 -5.83 -17.18
N THR A 203 -2.87 -6.48 -16.03
CA THR A 203 -1.60 -7.05 -15.59
C THR A 203 -1.74 -8.54 -15.31
N VAL A 204 -0.75 -9.30 -15.74
CA VAL A 204 -0.53 -10.69 -15.34
C VAL A 204 0.52 -10.70 -14.24
N ASN A 205 0.21 -11.35 -13.14
CA ASN A 205 1.11 -11.46 -11.99
C ASN A 205 1.50 -12.93 -11.79
N GLY A 206 2.72 -13.18 -11.35
CA GLY A 206 3.14 -14.52 -11.00
C GLY A 206 4.35 -14.49 -10.07
N GLY A 207 4.53 -15.55 -9.30
CA GLY A 207 5.65 -15.60 -8.38
C GLY A 207 5.64 -16.80 -7.45
N ALA A 208 6.57 -16.78 -6.51
CA ALA A 208 6.72 -17.78 -5.48
C ALA A 208 6.78 -17.13 -4.09
N VAL A 209 6.28 -17.86 -3.11
CA VAL A 209 6.29 -17.49 -1.70
C VAL A 209 6.94 -18.61 -0.90
N PHE A 210 7.89 -18.23 -0.06
CA PHE A 210 8.46 -19.08 0.98
C PHE A 210 7.98 -18.57 2.35
N ASP A 211 7.27 -19.43 3.12
CA ASP A 211 6.67 -19.06 4.40
C ASP A 211 7.07 -20.06 5.49
N THR A 212 7.83 -19.57 6.48
CA THR A 212 8.23 -20.35 7.66
C THR A 212 7.77 -19.70 8.96
N ARG A 213 6.78 -18.80 8.91
CA ARG A 213 6.26 -18.10 10.09
C ARG A 213 5.56 -19.07 11.04
N ASP A 214 5.72 -18.81 12.33
CA ASP A 214 4.95 -19.47 13.39
C ASP A 214 3.46 -19.11 13.32
N HIS A 215 3.14 -17.85 13.00
CA HIS A 215 1.76 -17.37 12.90
C HIS A 215 1.56 -16.47 11.68
N GLU A 216 0.39 -16.52 11.03
CA GLU A 216 0.11 -15.75 9.82
C GLU A 216 -0.06 -14.25 10.10
N TYR A 217 -0.80 -13.90 11.15
CA TYR A 217 -1.22 -12.54 11.43
C TYR A 217 -0.34 -11.81 12.45
N THR A 218 0.26 -12.56 13.37
CA THR A 218 1.12 -12.01 14.43
C THR A 218 2.40 -12.83 14.57
N PRO A 219 3.25 -12.89 13.53
CA PRO A 219 4.44 -13.70 13.57
C PRO A 219 5.46 -13.17 14.56
N THR A 220 6.06 -14.10 15.32
CA THR A 220 7.17 -13.83 16.23
C THR A 220 8.46 -14.51 15.80
N ARG A 221 8.37 -15.54 14.94
CA ARG A 221 9.51 -16.31 14.42
C ARG A 221 9.29 -16.68 12.96
N GLY A 222 10.40 -16.87 12.23
CA GLY A 222 10.39 -17.35 10.86
C GLY A 222 10.58 -16.27 9.83
N ASN A 223 10.19 -16.59 8.61
CA ASN A 223 10.38 -15.77 7.44
C ASN A 223 9.17 -15.85 6.51
N PHE A 224 8.89 -14.74 5.83
CA PHE A 224 7.98 -14.68 4.69
C PHE A 224 8.67 -13.97 3.54
N THR A 225 9.00 -14.69 2.48
CA THR A 225 9.68 -14.14 1.30
C THR A 225 8.81 -14.35 0.07
N GLU A 226 8.56 -13.29 -0.67
CA GLU A 226 7.91 -13.24 -1.97
C GLU A 226 8.90 -12.79 -3.04
N LEU A 227 9.03 -13.58 -4.11
CA LEU A 227 9.63 -13.15 -5.37
C LEU A 227 8.53 -13.19 -6.42
N SER A 228 8.25 -12.06 -7.03
CA SER A 228 7.12 -11.92 -7.95
C SER A 228 7.42 -11.03 -9.14
N VAL A 229 6.69 -11.29 -10.21
CA VAL A 229 6.72 -10.51 -11.46
C VAL A 229 5.29 -10.06 -11.77
N ARG A 230 5.15 -8.82 -12.25
CA ARG A 230 3.94 -8.30 -12.83
C ARG A 230 4.23 -7.76 -14.22
N ALA A 231 3.42 -8.11 -15.20
CA ALA A 231 3.60 -7.70 -16.58
C ALA A 231 2.29 -7.11 -17.14
N ALA A 232 2.37 -5.97 -17.79
CA ALA A 232 1.27 -5.38 -18.55
C ALA A 232 1.58 -5.50 -20.05
N PRO A 233 0.71 -6.14 -20.85
CA PRO A 233 0.94 -6.33 -22.28
C PRO A 233 0.64 -5.08 -23.13
N GLY A 234 0.14 -3.98 -22.52
CA GLY A 234 -0.19 -2.76 -23.24
C GLY A 234 -1.53 -2.83 -23.97
N VAL A 235 -2.60 -3.17 -23.26
CA VAL A 235 -3.96 -3.28 -23.82
C VAL A 235 -4.44 -1.96 -24.40
N GLN A 236 -4.07 -0.84 -23.77
CA GLN A 236 -4.44 0.50 -24.22
C GLN A 236 -3.31 1.49 -23.93
N LEU A 237 -3.17 2.55 -24.71
CA LEU A 237 -2.17 3.61 -24.63
C LEU A 237 -0.71 3.13 -24.71
N GLY A 238 -0.45 1.92 -25.21
CA GLY A 238 0.92 1.40 -25.29
C GLY A 238 1.60 1.11 -23.96
N LEU A 239 0.88 1.12 -22.82
CA LEU A 239 1.40 0.96 -21.47
C LEU A 239 1.96 -0.45 -21.23
N ARG A 240 3.14 -0.71 -21.75
CA ARG A 240 3.84 -1.99 -21.66
C ARG A 240 4.94 -1.93 -20.63
N TYR A 241 4.83 -2.72 -19.58
CA TYR A 241 5.87 -2.76 -18.55
C TYR A 241 5.97 -4.12 -17.88
N VAL A 242 7.13 -4.36 -17.29
CA VAL A 242 7.37 -5.48 -16.40
C VAL A 242 7.91 -4.95 -15.08
N GLY A 243 7.32 -5.39 -13.99
CA GLY A 243 7.79 -5.11 -12.64
C GLY A 243 8.24 -6.38 -11.95
N VAL A 244 9.36 -6.32 -11.23
CA VAL A 244 9.87 -7.42 -10.39
C VAL A 244 9.92 -6.93 -8.95
N THR A 245 9.40 -7.74 -8.02
CA THR A 245 9.42 -7.44 -6.60
C THR A 245 10.06 -8.60 -5.84
N LEU A 246 11.03 -8.27 -5.00
CA LEU A 246 11.51 -9.12 -3.92
C LEU A 246 11.10 -8.49 -2.59
N SER A 247 10.28 -9.17 -1.81
CA SER A 247 9.88 -8.75 -0.46
C SER A 247 10.22 -9.86 0.52
N SER A 248 11.01 -9.56 1.54
CA SER A 248 11.40 -10.54 2.55
C SER A 248 11.21 -9.96 3.95
N ALA A 249 10.39 -10.63 4.77
CA ALA A 249 10.14 -10.29 6.15
C ALA A 249 10.68 -11.38 7.08
N TRP A 250 11.41 -10.98 8.10
CA TRP A 250 12.08 -11.85 9.08
C TRP A 250 11.60 -11.51 10.48
N TYR A 251 11.36 -12.55 11.26
CA TYR A 251 10.85 -12.43 12.61
C TYR A 251 11.69 -13.27 13.56
N LYS A 252 12.09 -12.67 14.70
CA LYS A 252 12.86 -13.34 15.73
C LYS A 252 12.31 -12.97 17.11
N ALA A 253 11.85 -13.97 17.86
CA ALA A 253 11.52 -13.80 19.25
C ALA A 253 12.81 -13.51 20.04
N LEU A 254 12.77 -12.47 20.87
CA LEU A 254 13.87 -12.05 21.72
C LEU A 254 13.68 -12.58 23.16
N VAL A 255 12.46 -12.43 23.69
CA VAL A 255 12.10 -12.91 25.02
C VAL A 255 10.74 -13.60 24.96
N GLY A 256 10.74 -14.91 25.07
CA GLY A 256 9.52 -15.71 24.97
C GLY A 256 8.68 -15.38 23.73
N ASP A 257 7.37 -15.22 23.93
CA ASP A 257 6.42 -14.80 22.88
C ASP A 257 5.94 -13.36 23.07
N TRP A 258 6.50 -12.64 24.03
CA TRP A 258 6.02 -11.29 24.34
C TRP A 258 6.89 -10.19 23.72
N LEU A 259 8.16 -10.46 23.39
CA LEU A 259 9.05 -9.49 22.74
C LEU A 259 9.69 -10.12 21.50
N SER A 260 9.55 -9.48 20.36
CA SER A 260 10.13 -9.90 19.09
C SER A 260 10.64 -8.73 18.28
N ILE A 261 11.62 -9.00 17.43
CA ILE A 261 12.10 -8.08 16.40
C ILE A 261 11.60 -8.58 15.05
N ALA A 262 11.14 -7.66 14.23
CA ALA A 262 10.69 -7.90 12.86
C ALA A 262 11.40 -6.95 11.90
N PHE A 263 11.89 -7.48 10.80
CA PHE A 263 12.52 -6.72 9.72
C PHE A 263 11.85 -7.07 8.39
N ARG A 264 11.59 -6.09 7.55
CA ARG A 264 11.18 -6.30 6.15
C ARG A 264 12.09 -5.49 5.23
N GLY A 265 12.59 -6.13 4.17
CA GLY A 265 13.19 -5.48 3.02
C GLY A 265 12.34 -5.71 1.77
N VAL A 266 12.15 -4.66 0.98
CA VAL A 266 11.48 -4.72 -0.33
C VAL A 266 12.35 -4.05 -1.35
N ALA A 267 12.62 -4.75 -2.45
CA ALA A 267 13.17 -4.20 -3.68
C ALA A 267 12.10 -4.35 -4.77
N ASP A 268 11.71 -3.25 -5.39
CA ASP A 268 10.72 -3.24 -6.47
C ASP A 268 11.26 -2.44 -7.66
N VAL A 269 11.20 -3.07 -8.82
CA VAL A 269 11.84 -2.56 -10.02
C VAL A 269 10.87 -2.66 -11.18
N ILE A 270 10.74 -1.59 -11.96
CA ILE A 270 9.85 -1.52 -13.13
C ILE A 270 10.67 -1.15 -14.36
N ALA A 271 10.46 -1.87 -15.45
CA ALA A 271 11.01 -1.57 -16.77
C ALA A 271 9.85 -1.41 -17.78
N GLY A 272 10.00 -0.46 -18.71
CA GLY A 272 9.00 -0.13 -19.71
C GLY A 272 8.10 1.05 -19.33
N ASP A 273 6.97 1.17 -20.03
CA ASP A 273 6.06 2.32 -19.99
C ASP A 273 4.92 2.07 -19.00
N ALA A 274 5.25 2.19 -17.72
CA ALA A 274 4.28 2.02 -16.64
C ALA A 274 3.50 3.32 -16.41
N PRO A 275 2.19 3.23 -16.11
CA PRO A 275 1.44 4.41 -15.67
C PRO A 275 2.10 5.04 -14.44
N PHE A 276 2.14 6.36 -14.37
CA PHE A 276 2.84 7.10 -13.31
C PHE A 276 2.40 6.69 -11.89
N TYR A 277 1.15 6.32 -11.71
CA TYR A 277 0.63 5.86 -10.43
C TYR A 277 1.13 4.45 -10.03
N GLU A 278 1.61 3.62 -10.99
CA GLU A 278 2.29 2.35 -10.68
C GLU A 278 3.70 2.59 -10.16
N LEU A 279 4.33 3.70 -10.52
CA LEU A 279 5.63 4.09 -9.99
C LEU A 279 5.57 4.43 -8.49
N ALA A 280 4.40 4.80 -7.98
CA ALA A 280 4.11 5.01 -6.56
C ALA A 280 3.47 3.78 -5.89
N ARG A 281 3.74 2.56 -6.38
CA ARG A 281 3.26 1.27 -5.82
C ARG A 281 4.36 0.23 -5.84
N PHE A 282 4.24 -0.81 -5.03
CA PHE A 282 5.13 -1.96 -4.98
C PHE A 282 4.39 -3.26 -4.67
N GLY A 283 5.02 -4.41 -4.98
CA GLY A 283 4.45 -5.74 -4.74
C GLY A 283 3.57 -6.25 -5.88
N ALA A 284 3.42 -7.57 -5.97
CA ALA A 284 2.58 -8.23 -6.96
C ALA A 284 1.51 -9.12 -6.33
N LEU A 285 1.82 -9.94 -5.34
CA LEU A 285 0.84 -10.76 -4.64
C LEU A 285 -0.15 -9.88 -3.86
N THR A 286 0.37 -8.91 -3.13
CA THR A 286 -0.42 -7.93 -2.38
C THR A 286 0.11 -6.53 -2.70
N PRO A 287 -0.32 -5.91 -3.80
CA PRO A 287 0.15 -4.58 -4.18
C PRO A 287 -0.18 -3.54 -3.09
N ARG A 288 0.81 -2.71 -2.75
CA ARG A 288 0.72 -1.64 -1.75
C ARG A 288 1.05 -0.29 -2.38
N ASP A 289 0.41 0.76 -1.92
CA ASP A 289 0.78 2.12 -2.27
C ASP A 289 2.02 2.54 -1.46
N GLY A 290 2.90 3.32 -2.06
CA GLY A 290 4.14 3.80 -1.46
C GLY A 290 5.30 3.86 -2.46
N PRO A 291 6.45 4.39 -2.03
CA PRO A 291 6.83 4.76 -0.65
C PRO A 291 6.12 6.00 -0.12
N GLY A 292 5.82 5.94 1.17
CA GLY A 292 5.03 6.90 1.94
C GLY A 292 3.72 6.27 2.46
N GLY A 293 3.21 6.80 3.57
CA GLY A 293 2.00 6.32 4.23
C GLY A 293 2.19 5.13 5.16
N GLY A 294 1.12 4.71 5.79
CA GLY A 294 1.09 3.75 6.89
C GLY A 294 1.57 2.33 6.59
N TRP A 295 1.84 1.97 5.32
CA TRP A 295 2.22 0.62 4.90
C TRP A 295 3.67 0.47 4.43
N SER A 296 4.43 1.58 4.34
CA SER A 296 5.80 1.54 3.81
C SER A 296 6.77 2.47 4.55
N LEU A 297 6.52 3.78 4.58
CA LEU A 297 7.37 4.79 5.18
C LEU A 297 6.49 5.71 6.02
N ARG A 298 6.27 5.33 7.27
CA ARG A 298 5.39 6.05 8.20
C ARG A 298 5.97 7.41 8.58
N GLY A 299 5.11 8.40 8.76
CA GLY A 299 5.50 9.80 8.99
C GLY A 299 5.71 10.60 7.70
N VAL A 300 5.74 9.93 6.55
CA VAL A 300 5.82 10.54 5.22
C VAL A 300 4.44 10.44 4.54
N PRO A 301 3.97 11.49 3.86
CA PRO A 301 2.69 11.46 3.16
C PRO A 301 2.53 10.26 2.21
N ARG A 302 1.31 9.77 2.06
CA ARG A 302 1.01 8.64 1.18
C ARG A 302 1.39 8.95 -0.26
N GLN A 303 2.04 7.98 -0.96
CA GLN A 303 2.49 8.11 -2.35
C GLN A 303 3.41 9.32 -2.59
N ARG A 304 4.18 9.71 -1.58
CA ARG A 304 5.10 10.83 -1.65
C ARG A 304 6.17 10.66 -2.71
N TYR A 305 6.56 9.42 -2.96
CA TYR A 305 7.62 9.11 -3.90
C TYR A 305 7.16 8.15 -4.99
N ALA A 306 7.53 8.47 -6.23
CA ALA A 306 7.29 7.66 -7.41
C ALA A 306 8.61 7.41 -8.15
N GLY A 307 8.82 6.18 -8.63
CA GLY A 307 10.01 5.85 -9.39
C GLY A 307 10.03 4.41 -9.86
N LYS A 308 10.86 4.14 -10.86
CA LYS A 308 11.00 2.80 -11.46
C LYS A 308 11.76 1.83 -10.55
N ILE A 309 12.60 2.33 -9.63
CA ILE A 309 13.35 1.50 -8.68
C ILE A 309 13.03 1.99 -7.27
N LYS A 310 12.63 1.07 -6.40
CA LYS A 310 12.27 1.35 -5.01
C LYS A 310 12.93 0.35 -4.08
N LEU A 311 13.59 0.86 -3.05
CA LEU A 311 14.10 0.10 -1.92
C LEU A 311 13.41 0.58 -0.64
N ILE A 312 12.74 -0.33 0.07
CA ILE A 312 11.99 -0.04 1.30
C ILE A 312 12.46 -0.98 2.39
N GLN A 313 12.69 -0.45 3.58
CA GLN A 313 13.10 -1.21 4.76
C GLN A 313 12.24 -0.80 5.94
N ASN A 314 11.81 -1.78 6.73
CA ASN A 314 11.05 -1.56 7.95
C ASN A 314 11.64 -2.43 9.05
N LEU A 315 11.93 -1.82 10.19
CA LEU A 315 12.39 -2.49 11.40
C LEU A 315 11.40 -2.20 12.51
N GLU A 316 10.93 -3.24 13.19
CA GLU A 316 10.00 -3.12 14.32
C GLU A 316 10.47 -3.94 15.52
N LEU A 317 10.46 -3.33 16.69
CA LEU A 317 10.51 -4.02 17.97
C LEU A 317 9.07 -4.15 18.47
N ARG A 318 8.55 -5.37 18.53
CA ARG A 318 7.15 -5.68 18.82
C ARG A 318 7.02 -6.33 20.19
N SER A 319 6.05 -5.87 20.99
CA SER A 319 5.70 -6.51 22.26
C SER A 319 4.21 -6.82 22.34
N LEU A 320 3.84 -7.91 23.06
CA LEU A 320 2.49 -8.24 23.48
C LEU A 320 2.55 -8.59 24.98
N PHE A 321 2.55 -7.57 25.83
CA PHE A 321 2.91 -7.67 27.24
C PHE A 321 1.71 -7.93 28.15
N TRP A 322 0.48 -7.63 27.72
CA TRP A 322 -0.70 -7.82 28.56
C TRP A 322 -1.73 -8.69 27.83
N ARG A 323 -2.07 -9.83 28.42
CA ARG A 323 -3.04 -10.78 27.91
C ARG A 323 -4.16 -10.96 28.93
N PHE A 324 -5.40 -10.85 28.47
CA PHE A 324 -6.58 -11.00 29.32
C PHE A 324 -7.75 -11.58 28.52
N SER A 325 -8.82 -11.99 29.23
CA SER A 325 -10.02 -12.54 28.63
C SER A 325 -11.24 -11.78 29.14
N ILE A 326 -12.19 -11.51 28.24
CA ILE A 326 -13.51 -10.98 28.57
C ILE A 326 -14.52 -11.99 28.04
N GLY A 327 -15.20 -12.70 28.97
CA GLY A 327 -16.04 -13.82 28.62
C GLY A 327 -15.27 -14.92 27.88
N LYS A 328 -15.68 -15.25 26.66
CA LYS A 328 -15.01 -16.24 25.80
C LYS A 328 -13.96 -15.63 24.86
N SER A 329 -13.82 -14.33 24.85
CA SER A 329 -12.91 -13.60 23.95
C SER A 329 -11.56 -13.35 24.62
N ARG A 330 -10.48 -13.70 23.92
CA ARG A 330 -9.09 -13.45 24.36
C ARG A 330 -8.57 -12.17 23.72
N PHE A 331 -7.94 -11.33 24.53
CA PHE A 331 -7.33 -10.07 24.11
C PHE A 331 -5.86 -10.06 24.48
N ALA A 332 -5.07 -9.32 23.70
CA ALA A 332 -3.72 -8.96 24.07
C ALA A 332 -3.42 -7.52 23.67
N VAL A 333 -2.72 -6.80 24.55
CA VAL A 333 -2.24 -5.43 24.31
C VAL A 333 -0.73 -5.43 24.25
N GLY A 334 -0.20 -4.67 23.34
CA GLY A 334 1.22 -4.54 23.11
C GLY A 334 1.61 -3.18 22.56
N ALA A 335 2.90 -2.99 22.38
CA ALA A 335 3.48 -1.80 21.80
C ALA A 335 4.50 -2.16 20.72
N VAL A 336 4.74 -1.22 19.81
CA VAL A 336 5.75 -1.32 18.76
C VAL A 336 6.55 -0.03 18.73
N ALA A 337 7.89 -0.15 18.65
CA ALA A 337 8.77 0.92 18.21
C ALA A 337 9.29 0.56 16.81
N PHE A 338 9.43 1.55 15.92
CA PHE A 338 9.79 1.28 14.53
C PHE A 338 10.72 2.32 13.92
N LEU A 339 11.45 1.86 12.93
CA LEU A 339 12.27 2.65 12.03
C LEU A 339 11.98 2.19 10.59
N ASP A 340 11.51 3.09 9.75
CA ASP A 340 11.26 2.86 8.34
C ASP A 340 12.27 3.67 7.52
N ALA A 341 12.76 3.09 6.42
CA ALA A 341 13.64 3.77 5.48
C ALA A 341 13.27 3.42 4.05
N ALA A 342 13.39 4.37 3.13
CA ALA A 342 13.19 4.12 1.71
C ALA A 342 14.14 4.96 0.87
N ARG A 343 14.47 4.44 -0.32
CA ARG A 343 15.16 5.17 -1.36
C ARG A 343 14.55 4.84 -2.71
N ILE A 344 14.35 5.86 -3.51
CA ILE A 344 13.65 5.77 -4.78
C ILE A 344 14.49 6.42 -5.88
N TRP A 345 14.62 5.72 -7.02
CA TRP A 345 15.19 6.25 -8.23
C TRP A 345 14.09 6.39 -9.27
N ALA A 346 14.00 7.57 -9.87
CA ALA A 346 12.98 7.89 -10.84
C ALA A 346 13.03 6.96 -12.05
N ASP A 347 14.24 6.76 -12.59
CA ASP A 347 14.49 5.95 -13.78
C ASP A 347 15.84 5.20 -13.67
N TRP A 348 16.08 4.30 -14.61
CA TRP A 348 17.32 3.53 -14.74
C TRP A 348 18.51 4.34 -15.29
N ARG A 349 18.23 5.37 -16.06
CA ARG A 349 19.22 6.11 -16.85
C ARG A 349 19.20 7.60 -16.58
N ARG A 350 18.08 8.15 -16.14
CA ARG A 350 17.87 9.59 -15.97
C ARG A 350 17.93 9.94 -14.49
N THR A 351 18.86 10.81 -14.15
CA THR A 351 19.10 11.26 -12.77
C THR A 351 18.71 12.72 -12.57
N GLU A 352 18.35 13.42 -13.64
CA GLU A 352 18.01 14.83 -13.65
C GLU A 352 16.71 15.10 -14.41
N LEU A 353 15.96 16.09 -13.97
CA LEU A 353 14.77 16.65 -14.60
C LEU A 353 14.91 18.18 -14.57
N GLY A 354 14.96 18.83 -15.76
CA GLY A 354 15.11 20.28 -15.83
C GLY A 354 16.37 20.82 -15.13
N GLY A 355 17.49 20.04 -15.11
CA GLY A 355 18.70 20.40 -14.39
C GLY A 355 18.65 20.16 -12.87
N VAL A 356 17.54 19.62 -12.35
CA VAL A 356 17.40 19.25 -10.94
C VAL A 356 17.57 17.75 -10.78
N GLY A 357 18.44 17.32 -9.86
CA GLY A 357 18.69 15.91 -9.59
C GLY A 357 17.44 15.25 -8.98
N ILE A 358 16.79 14.37 -9.75
CA ILE A 358 15.58 13.63 -9.32
C ILE A 358 15.90 12.43 -8.42
N ASP A 359 17.13 11.92 -8.49
CA ASP A 359 17.60 10.78 -7.69
C ASP A 359 18.46 11.20 -6.50
N GLY A 360 18.55 12.49 -6.23
CA GLY A 360 19.40 13.07 -5.19
C GLY A 360 19.02 12.63 -3.77
N GLY A 361 20.00 12.78 -2.88
CA GLY A 361 19.82 12.62 -1.45
C GLY A 361 20.02 11.19 -0.92
N SER A 362 19.93 11.11 0.40
CA SER A 362 20.07 9.90 1.20
C SER A 362 18.73 9.15 1.33
N PHE A 363 18.72 8.07 2.08
CA PHE A 363 17.49 7.41 2.48
C PHE A 363 16.53 8.39 3.15
N LYS A 364 15.27 8.29 2.79
CA LYS A 364 14.16 8.93 3.51
C LYS A 364 13.79 8.07 4.69
N VAL A 365 13.58 8.70 5.84
CA VAL A 365 13.44 8.00 7.11
C VAL A 365 12.14 8.40 7.81
N GLY A 366 11.48 7.43 8.42
CA GLY A 366 10.36 7.62 9.31
C GLY A 366 10.55 6.78 10.58
N THR A 367 10.24 7.34 11.73
CA THR A 367 10.38 6.65 13.02
C THR A 367 9.18 6.93 13.91
N GLY A 368 8.94 6.07 14.88
CA GLY A 368 7.83 6.27 15.78
C GLY A 368 7.52 5.06 16.65
N GLY A 369 6.33 5.09 17.21
CA GLY A 369 5.81 4.02 18.05
C GLY A 369 4.32 3.85 17.89
N GLY A 370 3.80 2.76 18.44
CA GLY A 370 2.39 2.49 18.36
C GLY A 370 1.90 1.44 19.33
N LEU A 371 0.57 1.37 19.46
CA LEU A 371 -0.11 0.36 20.25
C LEU A 371 -0.67 -0.74 19.35
N ARG A 372 -0.78 -1.93 19.92
CA ARG A 372 -1.38 -3.10 19.29
C ARG A 372 -2.44 -3.68 20.20
N VAL A 373 -3.64 -3.87 19.67
CA VAL A 373 -4.73 -4.54 20.38
C VAL A 373 -5.13 -5.75 19.55
N ARG A 374 -4.85 -6.95 20.06
CA ARG A 374 -5.24 -8.21 19.44
C ARG A 374 -6.52 -8.74 20.07
N TRP A 375 -7.44 -9.14 19.24
CA TRP A 375 -8.67 -9.85 19.64
C TRP A 375 -8.70 -11.22 18.95
N GLY A 376 -8.67 -12.27 19.74
CA GLY A 376 -8.55 -13.64 19.24
C GLY A 376 -7.19 -13.88 18.56
N GLU A 377 -7.18 -14.71 17.53
CA GLU A 377 -5.96 -15.13 16.83
C GLU A 377 -5.72 -14.35 15.53
N THR A 378 -6.76 -13.74 14.95
CA THR A 378 -6.70 -13.20 13.59
C THR A 378 -6.94 -11.72 13.48
N PHE A 379 -7.46 -11.07 14.52
CA PHE A 379 -7.81 -9.67 14.49
C PHE A 379 -6.83 -8.85 15.34
N LEU A 380 -6.11 -7.94 14.70
CA LEU A 380 -5.17 -7.03 15.33
C LEU A 380 -5.46 -5.61 14.87
N VAL A 381 -5.71 -4.71 15.78
CA VAL A 381 -5.79 -3.26 15.51
C VAL A 381 -4.46 -2.62 15.87
N ARG A 382 -3.96 -1.78 15.00
CA ARG A 382 -2.75 -0.98 15.22
C ARG A 382 -3.09 0.50 15.31
N PHE A 383 -2.35 1.19 16.17
CA PHE A 383 -2.35 2.64 16.32
C PHE A 383 -0.89 3.09 16.24
N ASP A 384 -0.50 3.78 15.19
CA ASP A 384 0.88 4.22 14.97
C ASP A 384 0.95 5.74 14.94
N ALA A 385 1.89 6.33 15.69
CA ALA A 385 2.32 7.71 15.58
C ALA A 385 3.75 7.75 15.04
N ALA A 386 3.98 8.53 14.01
CA ALA A 386 5.24 8.58 13.28
C ALA A 386 5.68 10.00 12.97
N TYR A 387 6.99 10.18 12.87
CA TYR A 387 7.64 11.40 12.41
C TYR A 387 8.73 11.07 11.41
N SER A 388 8.83 11.86 10.35
CA SER A 388 9.91 11.80 9.39
C SER A 388 10.86 12.98 9.57
N PRO A 389 12.09 12.77 10.04
CA PRO A 389 13.08 13.84 10.15
C PRO A 389 13.58 14.33 8.78
N THR A 390 13.47 13.50 7.74
CA THR A 390 13.90 13.84 6.38
C THR A 390 12.88 14.70 5.63
N GLU A 391 11.59 14.51 5.87
CA GLU A 391 10.50 15.30 5.27
C GLU A 391 9.92 16.34 6.24
N ARG A 392 10.27 16.27 7.54
CA ARG A 392 9.73 17.11 8.62
C ARG A 392 8.20 17.03 8.73
N THR A 393 7.67 15.84 8.48
CA THR A 393 6.23 15.55 8.51
C THR A 393 5.90 14.51 9.58
N SER A 394 4.65 14.52 10.03
CA SER A 394 4.14 13.57 11.01
C SER A 394 2.93 12.83 10.44
N GLY A 395 2.69 11.61 10.92
CA GLY A 395 1.53 10.81 10.56
C GLY A 395 0.96 10.05 11.74
N PHE A 396 -0.35 9.88 11.75
CA PHE A 396 -1.07 9.03 12.69
C PHE A 396 -1.96 8.05 11.92
N TYR A 397 -1.87 6.77 12.26
CA TYR A 397 -2.52 5.70 11.51
C TYR A 397 -3.26 4.76 12.46
N VAL A 398 -4.52 4.44 12.11
CA VAL A 398 -5.30 3.38 12.74
C VAL A 398 -5.71 2.41 11.65
N ASP A 399 -5.30 1.14 11.77
CA ASP A 399 -5.52 0.15 10.73
C ASP A 399 -5.56 -1.27 11.31
N VAL A 400 -5.91 -2.25 10.50
CA VAL A 400 -5.98 -3.66 10.87
C VAL A 400 -4.75 -4.42 10.36
N GLY A 401 -4.15 -5.21 11.24
CA GLY A 401 -2.94 -6.00 10.95
C GLY A 401 -1.64 -5.26 11.26
N HIS A 402 -0.52 -5.98 11.17
CA HIS A 402 0.81 -5.40 11.15
C HIS A 402 1.11 -4.74 9.80
N VAL A 403 2.16 -3.92 9.72
CA VAL A 403 2.64 -3.37 8.44
C VAL A 403 3.12 -4.48 7.51
N PHE A 404 3.70 -5.55 8.09
CA PHE A 404 4.19 -6.75 7.40
C PHE A 404 4.20 -7.96 8.32
#